data_5a5686a10f2d663b3a08c21c258ff3cd
#
_entry.id   5a5686a10f2d663b3a08c21c258ff3cd
#
_cell.length_a   1.000
_cell.length_b   1.000
_cell.length_c   1.000
_cell.angle_alpha   90.00
_cell.angle_beta   90.00
_cell.angle_gamma   90.00
#
_symmetry.space_group_name_H-M   'P 1'
#
loop_
_entity.id
_entity.type
_entity.pdbx_description
1 polymer ?
#
loop_
_entity_poly.entity_id
_entity_poly.type
_entity_poly.pdbx_seq_one_letter_code
_entity_poly.pdbx_strand_id
1 'polypeptide(L)'
;MATPTQTSLQTEQLVVLSNVTWTTYKQLSADLGDNRATHLAFLHGNLEIMSPSRLHEQLAQLLTRIVILLAESFKQPIEACGAMRLEREDVAISAEPDGSFYLANEPSIRRKTALDFTVDPAPDLIIEIDISSGSLAKFAIYETFRIPEIWRYDERKGFMIYVLSEAGYAPTEQSSTFTEITRNEIQTLISECQKNGQTAAIKKFQSWLKLKKKQRKKSL
;
A
#
# COMPACT_ATOMS: atom_id res chain seq x y z
N MET A 1 39.84 -13.34 19.83
CA MET A 1 39.38 -12.05 19.30
C MET A 1 38.16 -12.35 18.41
N ALA A 2 36.97 -11.95 18.82
CA ALA A 2 35.77 -12.13 18.02
C ALA A 2 35.75 -11.07 16.92
N THR A 3 35.73 -11.50 15.67
CA THR A 3 35.54 -10.63 14.52
C THR A 3 34.15 -9.98 14.62
N PRO A 4 34.01 -8.66 14.55
CA PRO A 4 32.69 -8.05 14.57
C PRO A 4 31.93 -8.52 13.33
N THR A 5 30.82 -9.20 13.53
CA THR A 5 29.86 -9.50 12.48
C THR A 5 29.34 -8.17 11.96
N GLN A 6 29.72 -7.84 10.74
CA GLN A 6 29.20 -6.67 10.03
C GLN A 6 27.70 -6.91 9.86
N THR A 7 26.88 -6.22 10.68
CA THR A 7 25.42 -6.18 10.50
C THR A 7 25.20 -5.45 9.19
N SER A 8 24.97 -6.17 8.11
CA SER A 8 24.51 -5.57 6.85
C SER A 8 23.23 -4.82 7.18
N LEU A 9 23.24 -3.51 6.97
CA LEU A 9 22.00 -2.74 6.91
C LEU A 9 21.10 -3.48 5.91
N GLN A 10 19.96 -4.00 6.39
CA GLN A 10 18.99 -4.65 5.51
C GLN A 10 18.44 -3.58 4.56
N THR A 11 19.06 -3.48 3.40
CA THR A 11 18.55 -2.71 2.28
C THR A 11 17.44 -3.54 1.63
N GLU A 12 16.42 -2.86 1.11
CA GLU A 12 15.41 -3.51 0.30
C GLU A 12 16.08 -4.31 -0.83
N GLN A 13 15.65 -5.53 -1.03
CA GLN A 13 16.17 -6.40 -2.07
C GLN A 13 15.05 -6.72 -3.05
N LEU A 14 15.33 -6.52 -4.32
CA LEU A 14 14.40 -6.75 -5.41
C LEU A 14 15.04 -7.69 -6.44
N VAL A 15 14.36 -8.79 -6.74
CA VAL A 15 14.73 -9.72 -7.80
C VAL A 15 13.60 -9.78 -8.80
N VAL A 16 13.91 -9.61 -10.08
CA VAL A 16 12.95 -9.77 -11.18
C VAL A 16 13.40 -10.93 -12.06
N LEU A 17 12.53 -11.92 -12.20
CA LEU A 17 12.72 -13.07 -13.08
C LEU A 17 11.77 -12.92 -14.28
N SER A 18 12.30 -13.05 -15.50
CA SER A 18 11.52 -13.01 -16.74
C SER A 18 11.27 -14.41 -17.26
N ASN A 19 10.26 -14.56 -18.13
CA ASN A 19 9.85 -15.84 -18.74
C ASN A 19 9.40 -16.90 -17.71
N VAL A 20 8.88 -16.46 -16.56
CA VAL A 20 8.28 -17.33 -15.56
C VAL A 20 6.85 -17.66 -15.99
N THR A 21 6.46 -18.94 -15.92
CA THR A 21 5.08 -19.34 -16.19
C THR A 21 4.19 -19.04 -14.98
N TRP A 22 2.87 -18.87 -15.19
CA TRP A 22 1.90 -18.76 -14.11
C TRP A 22 1.97 -19.97 -13.17
N THR A 23 2.10 -21.19 -13.71
CA THR A 23 2.22 -22.41 -12.92
C THR A 23 3.47 -22.36 -12.01
N THR A 24 4.60 -21.89 -12.52
CA THR A 24 5.83 -21.75 -11.71
C THR A 24 5.65 -20.71 -10.60
N TYR A 25 5.01 -19.55 -10.90
CA TYR A 25 4.66 -18.56 -9.89
C TYR A 25 3.77 -19.16 -8.80
N LYS A 26 2.70 -19.88 -9.17
CA LYS A 26 1.76 -20.50 -8.21
C LYS A 26 2.47 -21.52 -7.31
N GLN A 27 3.33 -22.37 -7.90
CA GLN A 27 4.10 -23.34 -7.12
C GLN A 27 5.04 -22.64 -6.14
N LEU A 28 5.81 -21.65 -6.60
CA LEU A 28 6.72 -20.89 -5.74
C LEU A 28 5.94 -20.17 -4.61
N SER A 29 4.83 -19.54 -4.93
CA SER A 29 3.99 -18.84 -3.95
C SER A 29 3.45 -19.81 -2.88
N ALA A 30 3.04 -21.02 -3.28
CA ALA A 30 2.58 -22.07 -2.37
C ALA A 30 3.72 -22.59 -1.47
N ASP A 31 4.90 -22.86 -2.06
CA ASP A 31 6.07 -23.37 -1.33
C ASP A 31 6.61 -22.35 -0.30
N LEU A 32 6.57 -21.06 -0.64
CA LEU A 32 6.96 -19.97 0.27
C LEU A 32 5.95 -19.75 1.40
N GLY A 33 4.67 -20.10 1.17
CA GLY A 33 3.59 -19.89 2.13
C GLY A 33 3.23 -18.42 2.36
N ASP A 34 2.25 -18.17 3.24
CA ASP A 34 1.74 -16.82 3.50
C ASP A 34 2.50 -16.08 4.62
N ASN A 35 3.27 -16.79 5.45
CA ASN A 35 4.05 -16.21 6.56
C ASN A 35 5.49 -15.81 6.15
N ARG A 36 5.70 -15.53 4.87
CA ARG A 36 7.02 -15.11 4.37
C ARG A 36 7.28 -13.63 4.60
N ALA A 37 8.55 -13.27 4.67
CA ALA A 37 9.01 -11.88 4.77
C ALA A 37 9.20 -11.20 3.40
N THR A 38 8.76 -11.83 2.32
CA THR A 38 8.91 -11.32 0.95
C THR A 38 7.55 -11.07 0.33
N HIS A 39 7.45 -10.03 -0.50
CA HIS A 39 6.28 -9.74 -1.32
C HIS A 39 6.49 -10.23 -2.75
N LEU A 40 5.44 -10.75 -3.36
CA LEU A 40 5.47 -11.25 -4.73
C LEU A 40 4.57 -10.39 -5.62
N ALA A 41 5.03 -10.16 -6.86
CA ALA A 41 4.16 -9.65 -7.91
C ALA A 41 4.43 -10.41 -9.21
N PHE A 42 3.38 -10.68 -9.98
CA PHE A 42 3.47 -11.39 -11.24
C PHE A 42 2.67 -10.67 -12.32
N LEU A 43 3.34 -10.37 -13.43
CA LEU A 43 2.73 -9.70 -14.58
C LEU A 43 3.38 -10.16 -15.87
N HIS A 44 2.60 -10.73 -16.79
CA HIS A 44 3.04 -11.10 -18.15
C HIS A 44 4.37 -11.88 -18.20
N GLY A 45 4.51 -12.90 -17.34
CA GLY A 45 5.71 -13.74 -17.28
C GLY A 45 6.90 -13.12 -16.53
N ASN A 46 6.74 -11.95 -15.93
CA ASN A 46 7.72 -11.38 -15.03
C ASN A 46 7.28 -11.60 -13.58
N LEU A 47 8.15 -12.24 -12.81
CA LEU A 47 7.97 -12.45 -11.37
C LEU A 47 8.91 -11.52 -10.61
N GLU A 48 8.34 -10.69 -9.78
CA GLU A 48 9.06 -9.85 -8.82
C GLU A 48 9.02 -10.49 -7.43
N ILE A 49 10.17 -10.55 -6.78
CA ILE A 49 10.34 -10.99 -5.39
C ILE A 49 11.02 -9.84 -4.64
N MET A 50 10.32 -9.24 -3.70
CA MET A 50 10.81 -8.11 -2.93
C MET A 50 10.93 -8.46 -1.46
N SER A 51 12.07 -8.15 -0.84
CA SER A 51 12.29 -8.25 0.59
C SER A 51 12.36 -6.84 1.18
N PRO A 52 11.40 -6.43 2.02
CA PRO A 52 11.31 -5.06 2.49
C PRO A 52 12.45 -4.69 3.44
N SER A 53 12.89 -3.44 3.37
CA SER A 53 13.83 -2.87 4.34
C SER A 53 13.10 -2.41 5.60
N ARG A 54 13.86 -2.12 6.68
CA ARG A 54 13.30 -1.50 7.89
C ARG A 54 12.58 -0.17 7.60
N LEU A 55 13.11 0.65 6.69
CA LEU A 55 12.47 1.92 6.32
C LEU A 55 11.16 1.68 5.59
N HIS A 56 11.14 0.71 4.67
CA HIS A 56 9.93 0.29 3.96
C HIS A 56 8.81 -0.05 4.95
N GLU A 57 9.08 -0.99 5.87
CA GLU A 57 8.11 -1.40 6.89
C GLU A 57 7.65 -0.24 7.78
N GLN A 58 8.59 0.63 8.18
CA GLN A 58 8.26 1.80 9.00
C GLN A 58 7.26 2.73 8.29
N LEU A 59 7.45 2.97 6.99
CA LEU A 59 6.58 3.84 6.20
C LEU A 59 5.23 3.18 5.91
N ALA A 60 5.20 1.88 5.57
CA ALA A 60 3.97 1.13 5.39
C ALA A 60 3.10 1.17 6.65
N GLN A 61 3.69 0.93 7.83
CA GLN A 61 2.99 1.02 9.12
C GLN A 61 2.52 2.44 9.45
N LEU A 62 3.31 3.47 9.14
CA LEU A 62 2.91 4.86 9.34
C LEU A 62 1.69 5.22 8.49
N LEU A 63 1.74 4.92 7.18
CA LEU A 63 0.64 5.23 6.26
C LEU A 63 -0.62 4.43 6.60
N THR A 64 -0.48 3.15 6.93
CA THR A 64 -1.60 2.32 7.42
C THR A 64 -2.29 2.96 8.62
N ARG A 65 -1.52 3.42 9.59
CA ARG A 65 -2.08 4.08 10.78
C ARG A 65 -2.76 5.41 10.44
N ILE A 66 -2.23 6.17 9.48
CA ILE A 66 -2.86 7.41 9.00
C ILE A 66 -4.22 7.10 8.37
N VAL A 67 -4.33 6.09 7.50
CA VAL A 67 -5.58 5.67 6.86
C VAL A 67 -6.63 5.27 7.90
N ILE A 68 -6.26 4.42 8.87
CA ILE A 68 -7.17 3.99 9.93
C ILE A 68 -7.67 5.19 10.76
N LEU A 69 -6.78 6.10 11.17
CA LEU A 69 -7.15 7.28 11.93
C LEU A 69 -8.04 8.27 11.15
N LEU A 70 -7.88 8.36 9.82
CA LEU A 70 -8.77 9.12 8.94
C LEU A 70 -10.16 8.49 8.96
N ALA A 71 -10.28 7.20 8.66
CA ALA A 71 -11.56 6.50 8.60
C ALA A 71 -12.32 6.61 9.95
N GLU A 72 -11.66 6.31 11.06
CA GLU A 72 -12.25 6.47 12.41
C GLU A 72 -12.69 7.91 12.69
N SER A 73 -11.85 8.88 12.28
CA SER A 73 -12.10 10.29 12.53
C SER A 73 -13.31 10.82 11.77
N PHE A 74 -13.53 10.34 10.56
CA PHE A 74 -14.63 10.75 9.69
C PHE A 74 -15.78 9.73 9.67
N LYS A 75 -15.73 8.73 10.56
CA LYS A 75 -16.76 7.68 10.73
C LYS A 75 -17.04 6.89 9.45
N GLN A 76 -16.00 6.63 8.67
CA GLN A 76 -16.08 5.72 7.54
C GLN A 76 -15.87 4.28 8.03
N PRO A 77 -16.66 3.32 7.57
CA PRO A 77 -16.33 1.91 7.76
C PRO A 77 -14.96 1.64 7.17
N ILE A 78 -14.19 0.76 7.80
CA ILE A 78 -12.87 0.37 7.29
C ILE A 78 -12.55 -1.06 7.66
N GLU A 79 -12.00 -1.81 6.70
CA GLU A 79 -11.29 -3.05 6.96
C GLU A 79 -9.90 -2.93 6.35
N ALA A 80 -8.87 -3.04 7.21
CA ALA A 80 -7.47 -3.00 6.81
C ALA A 80 -6.96 -4.44 6.66
N CYS A 81 -6.62 -4.84 5.43
CA CYS A 81 -6.23 -6.22 5.09
C CYS A 81 -4.72 -6.42 4.97
N GLY A 82 -3.90 -5.38 5.29
CA GLY A 82 -2.44 -5.47 5.18
C GLY A 82 -1.97 -5.76 3.75
N ALA A 83 -0.91 -6.54 3.63
CA ALA A 83 -0.33 -6.97 2.36
C ALA A 83 -1.13 -8.14 1.74
N MET A 84 -2.44 -7.98 1.63
CA MET A 84 -3.32 -9.02 1.06
C MET A 84 -2.97 -9.28 -0.40
N ARG A 85 -2.81 -10.54 -0.77
CA ARG A 85 -2.59 -10.93 -2.16
C ARG A 85 -3.81 -10.66 -3.03
N LEU A 86 -3.64 -9.85 -4.05
CA LEU A 86 -4.58 -9.62 -5.14
C LEU A 86 -4.19 -10.55 -6.28
N GLU A 87 -5.03 -11.51 -6.61
CA GLU A 87 -4.72 -12.54 -7.61
C GLU A 87 -5.91 -12.76 -8.56
N ARG A 88 -5.64 -12.78 -9.86
CA ARG A 88 -6.57 -13.12 -10.93
C ARG A 88 -5.93 -14.19 -11.81
N GLU A 89 -6.36 -15.43 -11.63
CA GLU A 89 -5.84 -16.58 -12.37
C GLU A 89 -6.24 -16.54 -13.85
N ASP A 90 -7.43 -16.07 -14.15
CA ASP A 90 -7.98 -15.96 -15.50
C ASP A 90 -7.18 -15.04 -16.43
N VAL A 91 -6.46 -14.07 -15.87
CA VAL A 91 -5.58 -13.15 -16.60
C VAL A 91 -4.10 -13.29 -16.20
N ALA A 92 -3.79 -14.26 -15.33
CA ALA A 92 -2.44 -14.57 -14.86
C ALA A 92 -1.71 -13.33 -14.31
N ILE A 93 -2.30 -12.65 -13.35
CA ILE A 93 -1.72 -11.50 -12.65
C ILE A 93 -1.84 -11.65 -11.14
N SER A 94 -0.84 -11.14 -10.42
CA SER A 94 -0.87 -11.06 -8.97
C SER A 94 0.00 -9.92 -8.46
N ALA A 95 -0.41 -9.31 -7.33
CA ALA A 95 0.41 -8.39 -6.57
C ALA A 95 0.05 -8.44 -5.08
N GLU A 96 1.03 -8.10 -4.25
CA GLU A 96 0.87 -7.90 -2.81
C GLU A 96 1.25 -6.45 -2.51
N PRO A 97 0.26 -5.54 -2.39
CA PRO A 97 0.53 -4.16 -1.97
C PRO A 97 0.96 -4.12 -0.50
N ASP A 98 1.65 -3.06 -0.08
CA ASP A 98 2.11 -2.90 1.31
C ASP A 98 0.99 -2.58 2.30
N GLY A 99 -0.17 -2.21 1.79
CA GLY A 99 -1.39 -2.05 2.55
C GLY A 99 -2.62 -2.02 1.65
N SER A 100 -3.70 -2.65 2.10
CA SER A 100 -4.98 -2.75 1.40
C SER A 100 -6.12 -2.36 2.31
N PHE A 101 -7.04 -1.54 1.82
CA PHE A 101 -8.13 -1.01 2.63
C PHE A 101 -9.45 -1.05 1.87
N TYR A 102 -10.45 -1.63 2.51
CA TYR A 102 -11.84 -1.52 2.12
C TYR A 102 -12.52 -0.44 2.95
N LEU A 103 -13.23 0.45 2.28
CA LEU A 103 -13.98 1.55 2.87
C LEU A 103 -15.41 1.58 2.30
N ALA A 104 -15.59 2.04 1.06
CA ALA A 104 -16.89 1.99 0.39
C ALA A 104 -17.37 0.57 0.16
N ASN A 105 -16.46 -0.34 -0.18
CA ASN A 105 -16.72 -1.77 -0.41
C ASN A 105 -16.67 -2.62 0.88
N GLU A 106 -16.35 -2.04 2.04
CA GLU A 106 -16.23 -2.78 3.31
C GLU A 106 -17.48 -3.60 3.66
N PRO A 107 -18.73 -3.11 3.49
CA PRO A 107 -19.92 -3.89 3.81
C PRO A 107 -20.06 -5.15 2.95
N SER A 108 -19.51 -5.15 1.73
CA SER A 108 -19.58 -6.28 0.79
C SER A 108 -18.62 -7.42 1.17
N ILE A 109 -17.56 -7.13 1.93
CA ILE A 109 -16.51 -8.12 2.26
C ILE A 109 -16.47 -8.51 3.74
N ARG A 110 -17.04 -7.72 4.64
CA ARG A 110 -16.97 -7.84 6.12
C ARG A 110 -17.16 -9.27 6.67
N ARG A 111 -17.92 -10.11 6.00
CA ARG A 111 -18.23 -11.48 6.45
C ARG A 111 -17.54 -12.56 5.63
N LYS A 112 -16.68 -12.17 4.69
CA LYS A 112 -15.99 -13.11 3.82
C LYS A 112 -14.66 -13.53 4.45
N THR A 113 -14.40 -14.82 4.47
CA THR A 113 -13.13 -15.39 4.93
C THR A 113 -12.11 -15.54 3.80
N ALA A 114 -12.58 -15.51 2.55
CA ALA A 114 -11.77 -15.50 1.35
C ALA A 114 -12.47 -14.65 0.29
N LEU A 115 -11.69 -14.05 -0.60
CA LEU A 115 -12.18 -13.20 -1.68
C LEU A 115 -11.84 -13.83 -3.03
N ASP A 116 -12.81 -13.77 -3.93
CA ASP A 116 -12.66 -14.13 -5.35
C ASP A 116 -12.77 -12.85 -6.19
N PHE A 117 -11.66 -12.32 -6.65
CA PHE A 117 -11.62 -11.06 -7.41
C PHE A 117 -12.19 -11.15 -8.84
N THR A 118 -12.78 -12.27 -9.23
CA THR A 118 -13.63 -12.36 -10.43
C THR A 118 -15.04 -11.84 -10.17
N VAL A 119 -15.49 -11.84 -8.91
CA VAL A 119 -16.86 -11.44 -8.48
C VAL A 119 -16.86 -10.48 -7.30
N ASP A 120 -15.82 -10.51 -6.46
CA ASP A 120 -15.69 -9.63 -5.29
C ASP A 120 -15.00 -8.33 -5.64
N PRO A 121 -15.36 -7.22 -4.99
CA PRO A 121 -14.67 -5.95 -5.21
C PRO A 121 -13.23 -6.02 -4.72
N ALA A 122 -12.33 -5.33 -5.45
CA ALA A 122 -11.00 -5.05 -4.98
C ALA A 122 -11.01 -3.98 -3.87
N PRO A 123 -9.88 -3.76 -3.15
CA PRO A 123 -9.74 -2.67 -2.18
C PRO A 123 -10.05 -1.31 -2.77
N ASP A 124 -10.57 -0.39 -1.95
CA ASP A 124 -10.84 1.00 -2.36
C ASP A 124 -9.57 1.86 -2.36
N LEU A 125 -8.59 1.49 -1.53
CA LEU A 125 -7.30 2.18 -1.39
C LEU A 125 -6.20 1.14 -1.14
N ILE A 126 -5.05 1.34 -1.78
CA ILE A 126 -3.82 0.60 -1.46
C ILE A 126 -2.66 1.55 -1.17
N ILE A 127 -1.67 1.03 -0.46
CA ILE A 127 -0.39 1.67 -0.17
C ILE A 127 0.72 0.91 -0.89
N GLU A 128 1.65 1.65 -1.51
CA GLU A 128 2.88 1.16 -2.10
C GLU A 128 4.08 1.97 -1.60
N ILE A 129 5.13 1.31 -1.18
CA ILE A 129 6.39 1.90 -0.72
C ILE A 129 7.51 1.45 -1.65
N ASP A 130 8.13 2.36 -2.35
CA ASP A 130 9.27 2.11 -3.23
C ASP A 130 10.53 2.79 -2.66
N ILE A 131 11.40 2.01 -2.06
CA ILE A 131 12.69 2.48 -1.57
C ILE A 131 13.79 2.22 -2.62
N SER A 132 13.75 1.07 -3.30
CA SER A 132 14.63 0.74 -4.41
C SER A 132 13.95 1.02 -5.76
N SER A 133 14.70 1.48 -6.73
CA SER A 133 14.17 1.77 -8.07
C SER A 133 13.98 0.47 -8.89
N GLY A 134 12.83 0.33 -9.54
CA GLY A 134 12.66 -0.60 -10.65
C GLY A 134 11.74 -1.77 -10.39
N SER A 135 10.60 -1.54 -9.77
CA SER A 135 9.54 -2.54 -9.70
C SER A 135 8.85 -2.72 -11.05
N LEU A 136 8.27 -3.91 -11.26
CA LEU A 136 7.25 -4.15 -12.28
C LEU A 136 6.25 -3.00 -12.30
N ALA A 137 5.63 -2.78 -13.45
CA ALA A 137 4.55 -1.80 -13.60
C ALA A 137 3.30 -2.26 -12.82
N LYS A 138 3.39 -2.33 -11.48
CA LYS A 138 2.30 -2.77 -10.58
C LYS A 138 1.02 -1.99 -10.83
N PHE A 139 1.12 -0.74 -11.31
CA PHE A 139 -0.04 0.05 -11.69
C PHE A 139 -0.92 -0.64 -12.74
N ALA A 140 -0.33 -1.35 -13.71
CA ALA A 140 -1.09 -2.12 -14.69
C ALA A 140 -1.87 -3.28 -14.03
N ILE A 141 -1.30 -3.90 -13.00
CA ILE A 141 -1.99 -4.91 -12.19
C ILE A 141 -3.17 -4.25 -11.47
N TYR A 142 -2.95 -3.14 -10.74
CA TYR A 142 -3.99 -2.46 -9.97
C TYR A 142 -5.09 -1.88 -10.84
N GLU A 143 -4.76 -1.45 -12.07
CA GLU A 143 -5.74 -1.01 -13.07
C GLU A 143 -6.66 -2.17 -13.49
N THR A 144 -6.14 -3.39 -13.66
CA THR A 144 -6.94 -4.59 -13.95
C THR A 144 -7.93 -4.90 -12.83
N PHE A 145 -7.53 -4.68 -11.57
CA PHE A 145 -8.41 -4.79 -10.40
C PHE A 145 -9.33 -3.59 -10.21
N ARG A 146 -9.18 -2.52 -11.01
CA ARG A 146 -9.98 -1.30 -10.91
C ARG A 146 -9.87 -0.63 -9.54
N ILE A 147 -8.70 -0.68 -8.90
CA ILE A 147 -8.48 -0.05 -7.59
C ILE A 147 -8.58 1.47 -7.74
N PRO A 148 -9.51 2.14 -7.00
CA PRO A 148 -9.77 3.56 -7.24
C PRO A 148 -8.62 4.49 -6.91
N GLU A 149 -7.85 4.19 -5.84
CA GLU A 149 -6.82 5.09 -5.32
C GLU A 149 -5.58 4.34 -4.85
N ILE A 150 -4.40 4.89 -5.17
CA ILE A 150 -3.09 4.38 -4.74
C ILE A 150 -2.35 5.50 -4.01
N TRP A 151 -1.91 5.22 -2.78
CA TRP A 151 -0.97 6.04 -2.03
C TRP A 151 0.43 5.45 -2.18
N ARG A 152 1.29 6.15 -2.91
CA ARG A 152 2.64 5.67 -3.18
C ARG A 152 3.70 6.59 -2.58
N TYR A 153 4.63 6.02 -1.83
CA TYR A 153 5.87 6.67 -1.46
C TYR A 153 7.00 6.18 -2.35
N ASP A 154 7.72 7.09 -2.96
CA ASP A 154 8.92 6.83 -3.76
C ASP A 154 10.07 7.63 -3.15
N GLU A 155 11.22 7.00 -2.86
CA GLU A 155 12.32 7.67 -2.16
C GLU A 155 12.83 8.90 -2.92
N ARG A 156 12.73 8.91 -4.25
CA ARG A 156 13.20 10.01 -5.11
C ARG A 156 12.15 11.09 -5.32
N LYS A 157 10.87 10.73 -5.36
CA LYS A 157 9.76 11.63 -5.71
C LYS A 157 8.94 12.08 -4.50
N GLY A 158 9.13 11.41 -3.35
CA GLY A 158 8.30 11.58 -2.17
C GLY A 158 6.94 10.90 -2.29
N PHE A 159 6.00 11.34 -1.46
CA PHE A 159 4.67 10.80 -1.41
C PHE A 159 3.79 11.33 -2.55
N MET A 160 3.04 10.44 -3.19
CA MET A 160 2.12 10.73 -4.29
C MET A 160 0.79 10.02 -4.07
N ILE A 161 -0.31 10.66 -4.48
CA ILE A 161 -1.64 10.06 -4.56
C ILE A 161 -1.96 9.88 -6.05
N TYR A 162 -2.44 8.70 -6.43
CA TYR A 162 -2.90 8.40 -7.77
C TYR A 162 -4.36 7.97 -7.72
N VAL A 163 -5.15 8.48 -8.65
CA VAL A 163 -6.56 8.13 -8.80
C VAL A 163 -6.79 7.53 -10.18
N LEU A 164 -7.55 6.44 -10.22
CA LEU A 164 -7.91 5.76 -11.45
C LEU A 164 -8.95 6.56 -12.22
N SER A 165 -8.68 6.78 -13.50
CA SER A 165 -9.59 7.37 -14.49
C SER A 165 -9.75 6.42 -15.68
N GLU A 166 -10.54 6.81 -16.68
CA GLU A 166 -10.65 6.07 -17.96
C GLU A 166 -9.32 6.01 -18.71
N ALA A 167 -8.45 7.00 -18.51
CA ALA A 167 -7.11 7.06 -19.12
C ALA A 167 -6.00 6.38 -18.29
N GLY A 168 -6.36 5.64 -17.22
CA GLY A 168 -5.44 5.04 -16.28
C GLY A 168 -5.21 5.92 -15.04
N TYR A 169 -4.16 5.61 -14.27
CA TYR A 169 -3.83 6.34 -13.05
C TYR A 169 -3.20 7.70 -13.32
N ALA A 170 -3.76 8.74 -12.72
CA ALA A 170 -3.24 10.10 -12.76
C ALA A 170 -2.87 10.59 -11.35
N PRO A 171 -1.74 11.32 -11.19
CA PRO A 171 -1.38 11.91 -9.91
C PRO A 171 -2.36 13.04 -9.55
N THR A 172 -2.68 13.14 -8.25
CA THR A 172 -3.54 14.20 -7.71
C THR A 172 -2.96 14.79 -6.44
N GLU A 173 -3.34 16.02 -6.12
CA GLU A 173 -2.95 16.67 -4.87
C GLU A 173 -3.84 16.27 -3.69
N GLN A 174 -5.06 15.82 -3.94
CA GLN A 174 -6.05 15.50 -2.91
C GLN A 174 -6.53 14.06 -3.04
N SER A 175 -6.70 13.38 -1.91
CA SER A 175 -7.30 12.05 -1.87
C SER A 175 -8.77 12.11 -2.30
N SER A 176 -9.18 11.16 -3.13
CA SER A 176 -10.59 10.96 -3.47
C SER A 176 -11.33 10.20 -2.37
N THR A 177 -10.63 9.32 -1.68
CA THR A 177 -11.15 8.52 -0.57
C THR A 177 -11.33 9.36 0.70
N PHE A 178 -10.37 10.24 0.98
CA PHE A 178 -10.36 11.14 2.13
C PHE A 178 -10.17 12.58 1.68
N THR A 179 -11.27 13.23 1.29
CA THR A 179 -11.25 14.60 0.71
C THR A 179 -10.72 15.68 1.66
N GLU A 180 -10.51 15.34 2.93
CA GLU A 180 -9.95 16.24 3.94
C GLU A 180 -8.42 16.31 3.91
N ILE A 181 -7.73 15.36 3.25
CA ILE A 181 -6.26 15.27 3.28
C ILE A 181 -5.64 15.45 1.90
N THR A 182 -4.51 16.11 1.87
CA THR A 182 -3.71 16.36 0.67
C THR A 182 -2.39 15.60 0.70
N ARG A 183 -1.80 15.41 -0.48
CA ARG A 183 -0.46 14.85 -0.65
C ARG A 183 0.57 15.54 0.25
N ASN A 184 0.55 16.88 0.29
CA ASN A 184 1.51 17.66 1.07
C ASN A 184 1.37 17.47 2.59
N GLU A 185 0.15 17.26 3.09
CA GLU A 185 -0.07 16.97 4.50
C GLU A 185 0.51 15.61 4.88
N ILE A 186 0.34 14.58 4.05
CA ILE A 186 0.94 13.25 4.27
C ILE A 186 2.47 13.31 4.14
N GLN A 187 3.01 13.99 3.12
CA GLN A 187 4.46 14.18 2.97
C GLN A 187 5.06 14.85 4.20
N THR A 188 4.37 15.82 4.78
CA THR A 188 4.80 16.49 6.03
C THR A 188 4.85 15.52 7.20
N LEU A 189 3.90 14.58 7.30
CA LEU A 189 3.89 13.56 8.37
C LEU A 189 5.00 12.53 8.19
N ILE A 190 5.30 12.15 6.95
CA ILE A 190 6.43 11.27 6.63
C ILE A 190 7.74 11.93 7.06
N SER A 191 7.94 13.19 6.68
CA SER A 191 9.14 13.97 7.06
C SER A 191 9.25 14.14 8.58
N GLU A 192 8.13 14.36 9.29
CA GLU A 192 8.09 14.40 10.74
C GLU A 192 8.48 13.06 11.37
N CYS A 193 7.99 11.94 10.78
CA CYS A 193 8.33 10.61 11.23
C CYS A 193 9.83 10.31 11.08
N GLN A 194 10.40 10.66 9.94
CA GLN A 194 11.83 10.47 9.68
C GLN A 194 12.71 11.29 10.62
N LYS A 195 12.30 12.53 10.95
CA LYS A 195 13.06 13.44 11.81
C LYS A 195 12.89 13.17 13.30
N ASN A 196 11.66 12.95 13.75
CA ASN A 196 11.29 12.97 15.18
C ASN A 196 10.62 11.66 15.63
N GLY A 197 10.52 10.67 14.75
CA GLY A 197 9.94 9.35 15.01
C GLY A 197 8.43 9.27 14.85
N GLN A 198 7.94 8.05 14.73
CA GLN A 198 6.53 7.75 14.43
C GLN A 198 5.55 8.33 15.46
N THR A 199 5.91 8.31 16.74
CA THR A 199 5.06 8.85 17.81
C THR A 199 4.81 10.35 17.65
N ALA A 200 5.85 11.13 17.27
CA ALA A 200 5.72 12.57 17.03
C ALA A 200 4.83 12.85 15.82
N ALA A 201 5.04 12.13 14.71
CA ALA A 201 4.21 12.24 13.51
C ALA A 201 2.73 11.97 13.81
N ILE A 202 2.42 10.90 14.54
CA ILE A 202 1.03 10.55 14.88
C ILE A 202 0.40 11.57 15.83
N LYS A 203 1.12 12.10 16.84
CA LYS A 203 0.60 13.18 17.70
C LYS A 203 0.26 14.42 16.89
N LYS A 204 1.13 14.82 15.96
CA LYS A 204 0.89 15.95 15.04
C LYS A 204 -0.34 15.70 14.18
N PHE A 205 -0.48 14.50 13.62
CA PHE A 205 -1.63 14.11 12.83
C PHE A 205 -2.95 14.12 13.62
N GLN A 206 -2.96 13.60 14.84
CA GLN A 206 -4.14 13.66 15.70
C GLN A 206 -4.58 15.11 16.03
N SER A 207 -3.62 16.02 16.19
CA SER A 207 -3.90 17.45 16.37
C SER A 207 -4.54 18.05 15.11
N TRP A 208 -4.00 17.73 13.93
CA TRP A 208 -4.55 18.11 12.63
C TRP A 208 -5.99 17.58 12.45
N LEU A 209 -6.25 16.31 12.75
CA LEU A 209 -7.59 15.72 12.69
C LEU A 209 -8.61 16.46 13.55
N LYS A 210 -8.22 16.87 14.77
CA LYS A 210 -9.09 17.67 15.66
C LYS A 210 -9.48 19.01 15.03
N LEU A 211 -8.54 19.66 14.32
CA LEU A 211 -8.80 20.93 13.63
C LEU A 211 -9.75 20.74 12.43
N LYS A 212 -9.50 19.73 11.60
CA LYS A 212 -10.34 19.42 10.43
C LYS A 212 -11.78 19.06 10.85
N LYS A 213 -11.96 18.27 11.90
CA LYS A 213 -13.30 17.95 12.45
C LYS A 213 -14.07 19.20 12.93
N LYS A 214 -13.37 20.19 13.53
CA LYS A 214 -13.99 21.45 13.93
C LYS A 214 -14.41 22.29 12.72
N GLN A 215 -13.59 22.32 11.67
CA GLN A 215 -13.91 23.05 10.43
C GLN A 215 -15.15 22.45 9.74
N ARG A 216 -15.19 21.12 9.57
CA ARG A 216 -16.33 20.42 8.96
C ARG A 216 -17.65 20.67 9.70
N LYS A 217 -17.62 20.73 11.05
CA LYS A 217 -18.83 21.05 11.84
C LYS A 217 -19.33 22.50 11.69
N LYS A 218 -18.49 23.42 11.21
CA LYS A 218 -18.87 24.82 10.97
C LYS A 218 -19.41 25.07 9.56
N SER A 219 -19.19 24.12 8.65
CA SER A 219 -19.60 24.19 7.23
C SER A 219 -20.88 23.41 6.95
N LEU A 220 -21.46 22.75 7.96
CA LEU A 220 -22.79 22.12 7.97
C LEU A 220 -23.78 22.94 8.80
#